data_81bd39fded8433ff1d92913c625402f2
#
_entry.id   81bd39fded8433ff1d92913c625402f2
#
_cell.length_a   1.000
_cell.length_b   1.000
_cell.length_c   1.000
_cell.angle_alpha   90.00
_cell.angle_beta   90.00
_cell.angle_gamma   90.00
#
_symmetry.space_group_name_H-M   'P 1'
#
loop_
_entity.id
_entity.type
_entity.pdbx_description
1 polymer ?
#
loop_
_entity_poly.entity_id
_entity_poly.type
_entity_poly.pdbx_seq_one_letter_code
_entity_poly.pdbx_strand_id
1 'polypeptide(L)'
;MASNLPIAETVGMALNTLKANRLRSLLTMLGIVIGNASVITLVGVGRGAQNLAESQLSNLGANVLFVVPGSNDTRRQGVAFPRTLVLEDAEAIAQQVPSVKRVAPQINANEVVQSGARSSTAAIFGVTPEFLPVRSFEVGRGRFISEQDVQAARTVVVIGPDLRDKLFPGGGAIGSSLRIKDQSFSVIGVMAPKGAVFGSNQDENAYIPLSTMVSRLTGRDPTYGVSLSFISAEARDENSTSAAKFQISNLLRQRHRILRDDDFAVRSQQDALTIVGTITGGLTLMLGAIGGVSLLVGGIGIMNIMLVSVSERTEEIGLRKALGARSSDVLRQFLVESLVLSSLGGVIGTAVGYGAIAAVAFFTPLPAAIGVPTVLLTVGLSGSIGLFFGVVPARRAARLDPITALRSL
;
A
#
# COMPACT_ATOMS: atom_id res chain seq x y z
N MET A 1 -51.68 13.52 -26.70
CA MET A 1 -50.99 14.00 -25.49
C MET A 1 -50.07 12.89 -24.99
N ALA A 2 -48.78 12.99 -25.24
CA ALA A 2 -47.83 12.00 -24.77
C ALA A 2 -47.61 12.28 -23.29
N SER A 3 -48.21 11.48 -22.40
CA SER A 3 -47.90 11.54 -20.97
C SER A 3 -46.48 10.93 -20.77
N ASN A 4 -45.48 11.78 -20.63
CA ASN A 4 -44.21 11.35 -20.05
C ASN A 4 -44.54 10.84 -18.65
N LEU A 5 -44.52 9.52 -18.45
CA LEU A 5 -44.61 8.92 -17.11
C LEU A 5 -43.50 9.57 -16.26
N PRO A 6 -43.84 10.20 -15.14
CA PRO A 6 -42.83 10.82 -14.30
C PRO A 6 -41.86 9.74 -13.80
N ILE A 7 -40.54 10.03 -13.85
CA ILE A 7 -39.49 9.11 -13.44
C ILE A 7 -39.77 8.53 -12.04
N ALA A 8 -40.38 9.34 -11.16
CA ALA A 8 -40.76 8.90 -9.80
C ALA A 8 -41.75 7.72 -9.78
N GLU A 9 -42.77 7.70 -10.71
CA GLU A 9 -43.71 6.57 -10.80
C GLU A 9 -43.02 5.33 -11.34
N THR A 10 -42.08 5.47 -12.30
CA THR A 10 -41.30 4.36 -12.84
C THR A 10 -40.39 3.74 -11.78
N VAL A 11 -39.76 4.57 -10.92
CA VAL A 11 -38.99 4.10 -9.75
C VAL A 11 -39.87 3.38 -8.72
N GLY A 12 -41.07 3.93 -8.45
CA GLY A 12 -42.06 3.30 -7.57
C GLY A 12 -42.48 1.91 -8.06
N MET A 13 -42.73 1.77 -9.37
CA MET A 13 -43.05 0.47 -10.00
C MET A 13 -41.88 -0.51 -9.90
N ALA A 14 -40.63 -0.08 -10.12
CA ALA A 14 -39.45 -0.91 -9.96
C ALA A 14 -39.31 -1.45 -8.52
N LEU A 15 -39.52 -0.61 -7.51
CA LEU A 15 -39.51 -1.00 -6.10
C LEU A 15 -40.63 -2.01 -5.72
N ASN A 16 -41.80 -1.85 -6.31
CA ASN A 16 -42.91 -2.78 -6.09
C ASN A 16 -42.67 -4.15 -6.74
N THR A 17 -42.04 -4.19 -7.91
CA THR A 17 -41.61 -5.44 -8.57
C THR A 17 -40.61 -6.21 -7.71
N LEU A 18 -39.66 -5.49 -7.08
CA LEU A 18 -38.71 -6.08 -6.12
C LEU A 18 -39.38 -6.73 -4.93
N LYS A 19 -40.46 -6.10 -4.41
CA LYS A 19 -41.20 -6.62 -3.26
C LYS A 19 -42.05 -7.85 -3.60
N ALA A 20 -42.56 -7.94 -4.84
CA ALA A 20 -43.39 -9.05 -5.30
C ALA A 20 -42.57 -10.36 -5.45
N ASN A 21 -41.34 -10.29 -5.92
CA ASN A 21 -40.47 -11.45 -6.17
C ASN A 21 -39.17 -11.40 -5.33
N ARG A 22 -39.28 -11.27 -4.01
CA ARG A 22 -38.18 -10.99 -3.06
C ARG A 22 -36.98 -11.92 -3.21
N LEU A 23 -37.20 -13.22 -3.26
CA LEU A 23 -36.10 -14.20 -3.28
C LEU A 23 -35.28 -14.10 -4.60
N ARG A 24 -35.97 -13.93 -5.73
CA ARG A 24 -35.35 -13.83 -7.05
C ARG A 24 -34.58 -12.52 -7.19
N SER A 25 -35.18 -11.41 -6.75
CA SER A 25 -34.56 -10.10 -6.76
C SER A 25 -33.32 -10.05 -5.85
N LEU A 26 -33.38 -10.65 -4.66
CA LEU A 26 -32.23 -10.77 -3.76
C LEU A 26 -31.08 -11.57 -4.38
N LEU A 27 -31.38 -12.73 -4.97
CA LEU A 27 -30.34 -13.59 -5.59
C LEU A 27 -29.63 -12.91 -6.77
N THR A 28 -30.35 -12.13 -7.58
CA THR A 28 -29.76 -11.43 -8.71
C THR A 28 -29.01 -10.16 -8.30
N MET A 29 -29.56 -9.40 -7.35
CA MET A 29 -28.84 -8.27 -6.78
C MET A 29 -27.55 -8.73 -6.08
N LEU A 30 -27.54 -9.94 -5.49
CA LEU A 30 -26.37 -10.47 -4.79
C LEU A 30 -25.13 -10.50 -5.68
N GLY A 31 -25.25 -10.87 -6.96
CA GLY A 31 -24.16 -10.84 -7.93
C GLY A 31 -23.58 -9.43 -8.12
N ILE A 32 -24.46 -8.42 -8.23
CA ILE A 32 -24.04 -7.01 -8.39
C ILE A 32 -23.45 -6.50 -7.07
N VAL A 33 -24.07 -6.82 -5.94
CA VAL A 33 -23.60 -6.42 -4.61
C VAL A 33 -22.21 -6.98 -4.34
N ILE A 34 -22.01 -8.28 -4.57
CA ILE A 34 -20.69 -8.92 -4.39
C ILE A 34 -19.67 -8.33 -5.34
N GLY A 35 -20.01 -8.16 -6.62
CA GLY A 35 -19.11 -7.56 -7.61
C GLY A 35 -18.65 -6.17 -7.22
N ASN A 36 -19.58 -5.29 -6.86
CA ASN A 36 -19.25 -3.93 -6.41
C ASN A 36 -18.51 -3.90 -5.07
N ALA A 37 -18.96 -4.68 -4.09
CA ALA A 37 -18.28 -4.76 -2.81
C ALA A 37 -16.82 -5.22 -2.97
N SER A 38 -16.57 -6.22 -3.82
CA SER A 38 -15.22 -6.71 -4.12
C SER A 38 -14.35 -5.63 -4.75
N VAL A 39 -14.85 -4.90 -5.77
CA VAL A 39 -14.10 -3.82 -6.43
C VAL A 39 -13.78 -2.69 -5.45
N ILE A 40 -14.75 -2.26 -4.65
CA ILE A 40 -14.58 -1.17 -3.67
C ILE A 40 -13.57 -1.58 -2.60
N THR A 41 -13.74 -2.77 -2.00
CA THR A 41 -12.84 -3.28 -0.95
C THR A 41 -11.41 -3.33 -1.48
N LEU A 42 -11.22 -3.83 -2.69
CA LEU A 42 -9.91 -3.96 -3.28
C LEU A 42 -9.24 -2.61 -3.53
N VAL A 43 -9.95 -1.67 -4.18
CA VAL A 43 -9.41 -0.32 -4.45
C VAL A 43 -9.10 0.40 -3.15
N GLY A 44 -9.96 0.22 -2.12
CA GLY A 44 -9.74 0.81 -0.80
C GLY A 44 -8.52 0.24 -0.08
N VAL A 45 -8.37 -1.08 -0.06
CA VAL A 45 -7.20 -1.75 0.54
C VAL A 45 -5.92 -1.43 -0.25
N GLY A 46 -5.98 -1.43 -1.58
CA GLY A 46 -4.83 -1.09 -2.43
C GLY A 46 -4.33 0.34 -2.19
N ARG A 47 -5.22 1.32 -2.13
CA ARG A 47 -4.88 2.71 -1.78
C ARG A 47 -4.39 2.83 -0.34
N GLY A 48 -5.02 2.14 0.60
CA GLY A 48 -4.58 2.10 1.98
C GLY A 48 -3.15 1.57 2.11
N ALA A 49 -2.82 0.51 1.39
CA ALA A 49 -1.47 -0.05 1.35
C ALA A 49 -0.45 0.91 0.73
N GLN A 50 -0.81 1.63 -0.34
CA GLN A 50 0.05 2.67 -0.93
C GLN A 50 0.29 3.82 0.05
N ASN A 51 -0.76 4.37 0.66
CA ASN A 51 -0.64 5.45 1.64
C ASN A 51 0.20 5.04 2.86
N LEU A 52 0.04 3.79 3.33
CA LEU A 52 0.87 3.26 4.41
C LEU A 52 2.33 3.15 3.97
N ALA A 53 2.60 2.64 2.77
CA ALA A 53 3.96 2.56 2.23
C ALA A 53 4.59 3.95 2.10
N GLU A 54 3.86 4.93 1.56
CA GLU A 54 4.32 6.32 1.44
C GLU A 54 4.65 6.93 2.81
N SER A 55 3.78 6.76 3.82
CA SER A 55 4.01 7.26 5.17
C SER A 55 5.22 6.58 5.84
N GLN A 56 5.38 5.27 5.68
CA GLN A 56 6.52 4.52 6.22
C GLN A 56 7.84 4.92 5.54
N LEU A 57 7.80 5.16 4.23
CA LEU A 57 8.99 5.55 3.47
C LEU A 57 9.39 7.01 3.73
N SER A 58 8.44 7.91 3.93
CA SER A 58 8.73 9.32 4.28
C SER A 58 9.50 9.43 5.60
N ASN A 59 9.25 8.51 6.54
CA ASN A 59 9.97 8.43 7.80
C ASN A 59 11.44 7.98 7.67
N LEU A 60 11.85 7.45 6.53
CA LEU A 60 13.24 7.01 6.28
C LEU A 60 14.18 8.14 5.83
N GLY A 61 13.66 9.33 5.59
CA GLY A 61 14.37 10.48 5.05
C GLY A 61 13.99 10.77 3.60
N ALA A 62 13.88 12.06 3.27
CA ALA A 62 13.58 12.49 1.90
C ALA A 62 14.80 12.27 0.99
N ASN A 63 14.55 11.81 -0.22
CA ASN A 63 15.58 11.67 -1.29
C ASN A 63 16.76 10.74 -0.91
N VAL A 64 16.54 9.77 0.00
CA VAL A 64 17.60 8.85 0.43
C VAL A 64 17.70 7.65 -0.51
N LEU A 65 18.92 7.39 -0.93
CA LEU A 65 19.33 6.18 -1.65
C LEU A 65 20.00 5.22 -0.68
N PHE A 66 19.60 3.96 -0.73
CA PHE A 66 20.18 2.88 0.05
C PHE A 66 21.05 2.00 -0.86
N VAL A 67 22.35 2.02 -0.64
CA VAL A 67 23.28 1.10 -1.28
C VAL A 67 23.45 -0.10 -0.36
N VAL A 68 23.10 -1.28 -0.86
CA VAL A 68 23.12 -2.53 -0.09
C VAL A 68 23.98 -3.56 -0.80
N PRO A 69 24.70 -4.43 -0.06
CA PRO A 69 25.50 -5.47 -0.68
C PRO A 69 24.61 -6.54 -1.31
N GLY A 70 25.11 -7.16 -2.38
CA GLY A 70 24.41 -8.20 -3.14
C GLY A 70 23.43 -7.65 -4.16
N SER A 71 23.38 -8.32 -5.31
CA SER A 71 22.43 -8.04 -6.38
C SER A 71 21.03 -8.60 -6.06
N ASN A 72 20.03 -8.24 -6.88
CA ASN A 72 18.70 -8.84 -6.77
C ASN A 72 18.70 -10.35 -7.01
N ASP A 73 19.66 -10.86 -7.80
CA ASP A 73 19.74 -12.27 -8.15
C ASP A 73 20.43 -13.10 -7.07
N THR A 74 21.48 -12.59 -6.41
CA THR A 74 22.11 -13.23 -5.25
C THR A 74 21.15 -13.36 -4.07
N ARG A 75 20.24 -12.41 -3.89
CA ARG A 75 19.19 -12.49 -2.85
C ARG A 75 18.13 -13.56 -3.13
N ARG A 76 17.76 -13.77 -4.41
CA ARG A 76 16.82 -14.84 -4.78
C ARG A 76 17.41 -16.24 -4.56
N GLN A 77 18.72 -16.37 -4.62
CA GLN A 77 19.43 -17.65 -4.45
C GLN A 77 19.71 -18.00 -2.99
N GLY A 78 19.35 -17.16 -2.01
CA GLY A 78 19.57 -17.42 -0.57
C GLY A 78 21.04 -17.43 -0.15
N VAL A 79 21.93 -16.88 -0.98
CA VAL A 79 23.36 -16.78 -0.69
C VAL A 79 23.58 -15.70 0.37
N ALA A 80 24.46 -15.97 1.34
CA ALA A 80 24.88 -15.00 2.34
C ALA A 80 25.34 -13.69 1.64
N PHE A 81 24.95 -12.54 2.21
CA PHE A 81 25.29 -11.24 1.62
C PHE A 81 26.80 -11.12 1.42
N PRO A 82 27.26 -10.88 0.19
CA PRO A 82 28.68 -10.66 -0.04
C PRO A 82 29.12 -9.40 0.73
N ARG A 83 30.27 -9.47 1.40
CA ARG A 83 30.85 -8.33 2.14
C ARG A 83 31.61 -7.39 1.19
N THR A 84 30.95 -6.99 0.11
CA THR A 84 31.59 -6.25 -1.00
C THR A 84 31.58 -4.73 -0.78
N LEU A 85 30.63 -4.19 0.01
CA LEU A 85 30.58 -2.79 0.35
C LEU A 85 31.54 -2.47 1.49
N VAL A 86 32.42 -1.51 1.28
CA VAL A 86 33.46 -1.09 2.25
C VAL A 86 33.36 0.41 2.57
N LEU A 87 34.02 0.81 3.66
CA LEU A 87 34.01 2.22 4.11
C LEU A 87 34.54 3.17 3.03
N GLU A 88 35.56 2.76 2.33
CA GLU A 88 36.18 3.51 1.23
C GLU A 88 35.21 3.76 0.06
N ASP A 89 34.18 2.95 -0.11
CA ASP A 89 33.11 3.19 -1.08
C ASP A 89 32.19 4.32 -0.63
N ALA A 90 31.86 4.37 0.65
CA ALA A 90 31.07 5.48 1.21
C ALA A 90 31.81 6.83 1.08
N GLU A 91 33.13 6.84 1.34
CA GLU A 91 34.00 8.00 1.17
C GLU A 91 34.08 8.42 -0.29
N ALA A 92 34.23 7.47 -1.21
CA ALA A 92 34.25 7.74 -2.64
C ALA A 92 32.94 8.33 -3.13
N ILE A 93 31.78 7.81 -2.67
CA ILE A 93 30.46 8.36 -2.98
C ILE A 93 30.36 9.82 -2.50
N ALA A 94 30.79 10.10 -1.27
CA ALA A 94 30.74 11.43 -0.69
C ALA A 94 31.59 12.45 -1.47
N GLN A 95 32.76 12.03 -1.98
CA GLN A 95 33.71 12.91 -2.64
C GLN A 95 33.47 13.06 -4.15
N GLN A 96 33.03 11.99 -4.82
CA GLN A 96 33.03 11.90 -6.28
C GLN A 96 31.64 11.94 -6.92
N VAL A 97 30.55 11.90 -6.14
CA VAL A 97 29.18 11.95 -6.67
C VAL A 97 28.55 13.32 -6.45
N PRO A 98 28.53 14.20 -7.47
CA PRO A 98 28.04 15.59 -7.30
C PRO A 98 26.56 15.69 -6.93
N SER A 99 25.74 14.70 -7.32
CA SER A 99 24.30 14.67 -7.02
C SER A 99 23.99 14.23 -5.60
N VAL A 100 24.99 13.79 -4.83
CA VAL A 100 24.87 13.43 -3.42
C VAL A 100 25.23 14.61 -2.54
N LYS A 101 24.47 14.82 -1.47
CA LYS A 101 24.68 15.89 -0.48
C LYS A 101 25.39 15.38 0.77
N ARG A 102 25.00 14.19 1.26
CA ARG A 102 25.54 13.56 2.45
C ARG A 102 25.57 12.05 2.30
N VAL A 103 26.48 11.40 2.99
CA VAL A 103 26.62 9.95 3.01
C VAL A 103 26.75 9.47 4.44
N ALA A 104 25.98 8.48 4.82
CA ALA A 104 25.97 7.85 6.14
C ALA A 104 26.23 6.34 6.00
N PRO A 105 27.50 5.90 6.14
CA PRO A 105 27.85 4.47 6.22
C PRO A 105 27.31 3.87 7.51
N GLN A 106 26.90 2.59 7.46
CA GLN A 106 26.34 1.89 8.60
C GLN A 106 26.77 0.43 8.67
N ILE A 107 27.09 -0.02 9.89
CA ILE A 107 27.33 -1.43 10.24
C ILE A 107 26.27 -1.85 11.24
N ASN A 108 25.62 -2.98 11.02
CA ASN A 108 24.58 -3.51 11.89
C ASN A 108 25.07 -4.79 12.58
N ALA A 109 24.75 -4.92 13.86
CA ALA A 109 24.85 -6.17 14.61
C ALA A 109 23.68 -6.31 15.57
N ASN A 110 23.27 -7.53 15.89
CA ASN A 110 22.28 -7.79 16.92
C ASN A 110 23.01 -8.36 18.13
N GLU A 111 22.91 -7.67 19.27
CA GLU A 111 23.64 -8.03 20.46
C GLU A 111 22.77 -7.92 21.71
N VAL A 112 23.14 -8.65 22.74
CA VAL A 112 22.56 -8.49 24.06
C VAL A 112 23.20 -7.27 24.73
N VAL A 113 22.33 -6.35 25.16
CA VAL A 113 22.72 -5.15 25.91
C VAL A 113 22.29 -5.31 27.37
N GLN A 114 23.15 -4.88 28.31
CA GLN A 114 22.93 -5.07 29.75
C GLN A 114 23.22 -3.79 30.53
N SER A 115 22.36 -3.51 31.51
CA SER A 115 22.58 -2.46 32.52
C SER A 115 22.19 -3.00 33.89
N GLY A 116 23.21 -3.20 34.77
CA GLY A 116 22.99 -3.88 36.03
C GLY A 116 22.45 -5.31 35.85
N ALA A 117 21.31 -5.59 36.47
CA ALA A 117 20.64 -6.90 36.38
C ALA A 117 19.67 -7.02 35.18
N ARG A 118 19.53 -5.98 34.36
CA ARG A 118 18.60 -5.96 33.24
C ARG A 118 19.31 -6.19 31.92
N SER A 119 18.69 -6.96 31.06
CA SER A 119 19.19 -7.23 29.70
C SER A 119 18.07 -7.16 28.68
N SER A 120 18.43 -6.80 27.45
CA SER A 120 17.55 -6.81 26.28
C SER A 120 18.38 -7.14 25.04
N THR A 121 17.78 -7.78 24.05
CA THR A 121 18.41 -7.86 22.73
C THR A 121 18.09 -6.59 21.95
N ALA A 122 19.11 -5.96 21.38
CA ALA A 122 18.95 -4.74 20.60
C ALA A 122 19.75 -4.82 19.30
N ALA A 123 19.28 -4.13 18.28
CA ALA A 123 20.08 -3.87 17.09
C ALA A 123 21.05 -2.72 17.39
N ILE A 124 22.34 -3.00 17.20
CA ILE A 124 23.43 -2.05 17.40
C ILE A 124 23.84 -1.50 16.04
N PHE A 125 23.81 -0.19 15.90
CA PHE A 125 24.20 0.50 14.69
C PHE A 125 25.49 1.27 14.92
N GLY A 126 26.54 0.87 14.18
CA GLY A 126 27.77 1.65 14.06
C GLY A 126 27.55 2.72 13.00
N VAL A 127 27.58 4.00 13.40
CA VAL A 127 27.18 5.12 12.55
C VAL A 127 28.15 6.31 12.65
N THR A 128 28.04 7.22 11.68
CA THR A 128 28.69 8.54 11.69
C THR A 128 27.69 9.63 12.06
N PRO A 129 28.12 10.87 12.38
CA PRO A 129 27.22 11.99 12.68
C PRO A 129 26.19 12.27 11.60
N GLU A 130 26.54 12.01 10.32
CA GLU A 130 25.69 12.20 9.16
C GLU A 130 24.43 11.31 9.18
N PHE A 131 24.40 10.28 10.01
CA PHE A 131 23.24 9.40 10.17
C PHE A 131 21.96 10.17 10.54
N LEU A 132 22.05 11.13 11.48
CA LEU A 132 20.87 11.88 11.93
C LEU A 132 20.19 12.63 10.77
N PRO A 133 20.88 13.53 10.04
CA PRO A 133 20.22 14.29 8.99
C PRO A 133 19.82 13.43 7.79
N VAL A 134 20.63 12.41 7.42
CA VAL A 134 20.33 11.55 6.27
C VAL A 134 19.08 10.68 6.54
N ARG A 135 18.92 10.18 7.76
CA ARG A 135 17.84 9.26 8.13
C ARG A 135 16.68 9.96 8.84
N SER A 136 16.69 11.30 8.91
CA SER A 136 15.68 12.12 9.59
C SER A 136 15.38 11.62 11.01
N PHE A 137 16.46 11.36 11.77
CA PHE A 137 16.37 11.05 13.18
C PHE A 137 16.66 12.29 14.01
N GLU A 138 16.11 12.34 15.21
CA GLU A 138 16.31 13.43 16.17
C GLU A 138 16.73 12.89 17.55
N VAL A 139 17.46 13.70 18.29
CA VAL A 139 17.84 13.40 19.68
C VAL A 139 16.81 14.01 20.61
N GLY A 140 16.19 13.18 21.45
CA GLY A 140 15.22 13.63 22.44
C GLY A 140 15.87 14.22 23.70
N ARG A 141 16.98 13.61 24.16
CA ARG A 141 17.74 14.07 25.35
C ARG A 141 19.22 13.77 25.19
N GLY A 142 20.06 14.65 25.73
CA GLY A 142 21.51 14.51 25.63
C GLY A 142 22.08 14.96 24.29
N ARG A 143 23.05 14.26 23.76
CA ARG A 143 23.67 14.54 22.45
C ARG A 143 23.85 13.27 21.62
N PHE A 144 24.00 13.45 20.32
CA PHE A 144 24.38 12.38 19.42
C PHE A 144 25.91 12.22 19.33
N ILE A 145 26.31 11.19 18.60
CA ILE A 145 27.71 10.91 18.24
C ILE A 145 28.27 12.08 17.44
N SER A 146 29.44 12.57 17.84
CA SER A 146 30.18 13.61 17.14
C SER A 146 31.32 13.04 16.31
N GLU A 147 31.88 13.84 15.41
CA GLU A 147 33.05 13.46 14.64
C GLU A 147 34.25 13.10 15.54
N GLN A 148 34.41 13.81 16.66
CA GLN A 148 35.46 13.49 17.66
C GLN A 148 35.26 12.12 18.31
N ASP A 149 34.00 11.69 18.52
CA ASP A 149 33.73 10.37 19.08
C ASP A 149 34.10 9.28 18.07
N VAL A 150 33.85 9.53 16.78
CA VAL A 150 34.23 8.62 15.68
C VAL A 150 35.75 8.55 15.54
N GLN A 151 36.45 9.70 15.47
CA GLN A 151 37.90 9.74 15.29
C GLN A 151 38.65 9.10 16.45
N ALA A 152 38.18 9.34 17.69
CA ALA A 152 38.80 8.78 18.89
C ALA A 152 38.31 7.37 19.26
N ALA A 153 37.43 6.77 18.47
CA ALA A 153 36.75 5.51 18.74
C ALA A 153 36.23 5.41 20.18
N ARG A 154 35.53 6.47 20.64
CA ARG A 154 35.05 6.54 22.03
C ARG A 154 33.96 5.50 22.29
N THR A 155 33.98 4.91 23.48
CA THR A 155 32.97 3.94 23.94
C THR A 155 31.73 4.66 24.47
N VAL A 156 31.02 5.33 23.60
CA VAL A 156 29.77 6.04 23.87
C VAL A 156 28.63 5.41 23.10
N VAL A 157 27.40 5.53 23.64
CA VAL A 157 26.19 4.97 23.02
C VAL A 157 25.02 5.94 23.16
N VAL A 158 24.23 6.03 22.11
CA VAL A 158 22.91 6.68 22.12
C VAL A 158 21.86 5.57 21.98
N ILE A 159 20.82 5.59 22.79
CA ILE A 159 19.81 4.52 22.85
C ILE A 159 18.44 5.04 22.45
N GLY A 160 17.62 4.17 21.87
CA GLY A 160 16.22 4.46 21.61
C GLY A 160 15.36 4.56 22.90
N PRO A 161 14.21 5.22 22.87
CA PRO A 161 13.38 5.42 24.05
C PRO A 161 12.83 4.13 24.64
N ASP A 162 12.44 3.15 23.84
CA ASP A 162 11.94 1.87 24.35
C ASP A 162 13.07 1.04 25.00
N LEU A 163 14.26 1.08 24.42
CA LEU A 163 15.42 0.43 25.00
C LEU A 163 15.81 1.09 26.35
N ARG A 164 15.71 2.43 26.42
CA ARG A 164 15.87 3.18 27.70
C ARG A 164 14.89 2.67 28.74
N ASP A 165 13.60 2.58 28.43
CA ASP A 165 12.56 2.21 29.38
C ASP A 165 12.72 0.76 29.87
N LYS A 166 13.17 -0.15 29.01
CA LYS A 166 13.49 -1.53 29.37
C LYS A 166 14.69 -1.63 30.34
N LEU A 167 15.75 -0.87 30.08
CA LEU A 167 16.99 -0.98 30.84
C LEU A 167 17.08 -0.02 32.04
N PHE A 168 16.44 1.15 31.96
CA PHE A 168 16.49 2.23 32.96
C PHE A 168 15.10 2.74 33.36
N PRO A 169 14.18 1.90 33.85
CA PRO A 169 12.80 2.32 34.17
C PRO A 169 12.70 3.36 35.30
N GLY A 170 13.75 3.51 36.11
CA GLY A 170 13.86 4.56 37.13
C GLY A 170 14.35 5.91 36.61
N GLY A 171 14.59 6.05 35.29
CA GLY A 171 15.24 7.22 34.71
C GLY A 171 16.77 7.21 34.89
N GLY A 172 17.44 8.33 34.57
CA GLY A 172 18.89 8.46 34.76
C GLY A 172 19.74 7.67 33.78
N ALA A 173 19.24 7.38 32.56
CA ALA A 173 19.99 6.64 31.56
C ALA A 173 21.26 7.38 31.10
N ILE A 174 21.19 8.71 30.92
CA ILE A 174 22.35 9.51 30.46
C ILE A 174 23.40 9.54 31.57
N GLY A 175 24.65 9.26 31.19
CA GLY A 175 25.78 9.11 32.11
C GLY A 175 25.95 7.70 32.72
N SER A 176 24.92 6.86 32.59
CA SER A 176 24.99 5.47 33.06
C SER A 176 25.81 4.59 32.13
N SER A 177 26.27 3.45 32.66
CA SER A 177 27.03 2.44 31.89
C SER A 177 26.08 1.41 31.29
N LEU A 178 26.28 1.09 30.00
CA LEU A 178 25.62 0.06 29.25
C LEU A 178 26.65 -0.92 28.73
N ARG A 179 26.51 -2.22 29.00
CA ARG A 179 27.42 -3.26 28.49
C ARG A 179 26.83 -3.87 27.21
N ILE A 180 27.63 -3.91 26.16
CA ILE A 180 27.32 -4.56 24.88
C ILE A 180 28.43 -5.64 24.70
N LYS A 181 28.04 -6.91 24.66
CA LYS A 181 29.02 -8.02 24.79
C LYS A 181 29.90 -7.81 26.01
N ASP A 182 31.20 -7.73 25.80
CA ASP A 182 32.23 -7.58 26.85
C ASP A 182 32.73 -6.13 27.00
N GLN A 183 32.13 -5.18 26.30
CA GLN A 183 32.51 -3.77 26.27
C GLN A 183 31.54 -2.90 27.05
N SER A 184 32.04 -1.98 27.84
CA SER A 184 31.24 -0.99 28.57
C SER A 184 31.16 0.33 27.78
N PHE A 185 29.96 0.86 27.61
CA PHE A 185 29.68 2.09 26.91
C PHE A 185 29.01 3.10 27.86
N SER A 186 29.35 4.38 27.74
CA SER A 186 28.64 5.45 28.43
C SER A 186 27.46 5.94 27.61
N VAL A 187 26.27 5.96 28.19
CA VAL A 187 25.08 6.51 27.52
C VAL A 187 25.18 8.04 27.49
N ILE A 188 25.26 8.61 26.27
CA ILE A 188 25.40 10.07 26.05
C ILE A 188 24.12 10.75 25.57
N GLY A 189 23.15 9.98 25.13
CA GLY A 189 21.86 10.51 24.65
C GLY A 189 20.80 9.45 24.51
N VAL A 190 19.58 9.92 24.36
CA VAL A 190 18.38 9.13 24.05
C VAL A 190 17.72 9.74 22.83
N MET A 191 17.40 8.90 21.84
CA MET A 191 16.73 9.33 20.62
C MET A 191 15.29 9.80 20.90
N ALA A 192 14.77 10.67 20.06
CA ALA A 192 13.35 10.95 20.00
C ALA A 192 12.57 9.72 19.52
N PRO A 193 11.32 9.50 19.97
CA PRO A 193 10.50 8.41 19.48
C PRO A 193 10.30 8.47 17.96
N LYS A 194 10.51 7.37 17.27
CA LYS A 194 10.32 7.23 15.82
C LYS A 194 9.29 6.16 15.47
N GLY A 195 9.07 5.22 16.37
CA GLY A 195 8.13 4.12 16.21
C GLY A 195 8.66 2.99 15.32
N ALA A 196 7.72 2.17 14.84
CA ALA A 196 8.04 1.06 13.97
C ALA A 196 8.01 1.47 12.50
N VAL A 197 9.02 1.06 11.73
CA VAL A 197 9.11 1.22 10.28
C VAL A 197 9.19 -0.17 9.66
N PHE A 198 8.22 -0.51 8.80
CA PHE A 198 8.09 -1.85 8.19
C PHE A 198 8.16 -3.01 9.21
N GLY A 199 7.52 -2.83 10.38
CA GLY A 199 7.48 -3.84 11.44
C GLY A 199 8.75 -3.95 12.29
N SER A 200 9.80 -3.15 12.03
CA SER A 200 10.99 -3.05 12.85
C SER A 200 10.88 -1.85 13.79
N ASN A 201 10.90 -2.10 15.10
CA ASN A 201 10.84 -1.04 16.10
C ASN A 201 12.17 -0.27 16.13
N GLN A 202 12.16 1.00 15.70
CA GLN A 202 13.37 1.83 15.68
C GLN A 202 13.74 2.34 17.07
N ASP A 203 12.82 2.30 18.01
CA ASP A 203 12.97 2.81 19.36
C ASP A 203 13.67 1.83 20.32
N GLU A 204 13.93 0.59 19.86
CA GLU A 204 14.71 -0.44 20.60
C GLU A 204 16.18 -0.51 20.19
N ASN A 205 16.63 0.38 19.32
CA ASN A 205 17.98 0.34 18.76
C ASN A 205 19.01 1.08 19.65
N ALA A 206 20.28 0.72 19.48
CA ALA A 206 21.40 1.44 20.06
C ALA A 206 22.38 1.89 18.96
N TYR A 207 22.93 3.09 19.12
CA TYR A 207 23.81 3.74 18.14
C TYR A 207 25.16 3.99 18.78
N ILE A 208 26.25 3.55 18.15
CA ILE A 208 27.65 3.72 18.60
C ILE A 208 28.49 4.30 17.46
N PRO A 209 29.64 4.91 17.73
CA PRO A 209 30.54 5.37 16.67
C PRO A 209 30.95 4.22 15.76
N LEU A 210 30.99 4.47 14.43
CA LEU A 210 31.33 3.46 13.42
C LEU A 210 32.74 2.85 13.70
N SER A 211 33.70 3.68 14.06
CA SER A 211 35.05 3.24 14.41
C SER A 211 35.08 2.34 15.65
N THR A 212 34.22 2.62 16.66
CA THR A 212 34.07 1.79 17.85
C THR A 212 33.42 0.46 17.51
N MET A 213 32.42 0.46 16.63
CA MET A 213 31.81 -0.77 16.13
C MET A 213 32.84 -1.69 15.51
N VAL A 214 33.70 -1.16 14.64
CA VAL A 214 34.76 -1.89 13.97
C VAL A 214 35.82 -2.36 14.96
N SER A 215 36.32 -1.48 15.84
CA SER A 215 37.45 -1.82 16.72
C SER A 215 37.06 -2.73 17.88
N ARG A 216 35.80 -2.75 18.34
CA ARG A 216 35.36 -3.44 19.56
C ARG A 216 34.38 -4.58 19.34
N LEU A 217 33.56 -4.56 18.30
CA LEU A 217 32.47 -5.52 18.16
C LEU A 217 32.56 -6.41 16.90
N THR A 218 32.87 -5.85 15.74
CA THR A 218 32.81 -6.60 14.46
C THR A 218 34.16 -6.96 13.89
N GLY A 219 35.23 -6.19 14.22
CA GLY A 219 36.55 -6.36 13.64
C GLY A 219 36.65 -5.78 12.21
N ARG A 220 37.87 -5.90 11.65
CA ARG A 220 38.15 -5.62 10.23
C ARG A 220 38.28 -6.93 9.47
N ASP A 221 37.72 -6.99 8.27
CA ASP A 221 37.98 -8.11 7.39
C ASP A 221 39.42 -7.98 6.82
N PRO A 222 40.27 -9.05 6.89
CA PRO A 222 41.63 -8.98 6.38
C PRO A 222 41.71 -8.71 4.86
N THR A 223 40.68 -9.11 4.12
CA THR A 223 40.66 -9.01 2.65
C THR A 223 39.97 -7.74 2.17
N TYR A 224 38.87 -7.38 2.79
CA TYR A 224 37.98 -6.29 2.31
C TYR A 224 38.03 -5.03 3.19
N GLY A 225 38.73 -5.05 4.32
CA GLY A 225 38.80 -3.90 5.22
C GLY A 225 37.56 -3.75 6.11
N VAL A 226 36.96 -2.58 6.16
CA VAL A 226 35.75 -2.28 6.96
C VAL A 226 34.52 -2.53 6.12
N SER A 227 33.93 -3.72 6.29
CA SER A 227 32.69 -4.07 5.57
C SER A 227 31.48 -3.35 6.17
N LEU A 228 30.68 -2.76 5.31
CA LEU A 228 29.44 -2.05 5.67
C LEU A 228 28.20 -2.93 5.45
N SER A 229 27.22 -2.77 6.31
CA SER A 229 25.91 -3.41 6.12
C SER A 229 25.10 -2.71 5.03
N PHE A 230 25.20 -1.39 4.96
CA PHE A 230 24.69 -0.55 3.88
C PHE A 230 25.22 0.88 3.97
N ILE A 231 25.01 1.64 2.90
CA ILE A 231 25.33 3.07 2.84
C ILE A 231 24.02 3.81 2.53
N SER A 232 23.68 4.79 3.36
CA SER A 232 22.61 5.73 3.07
C SER A 232 23.19 6.98 2.43
N ALA A 233 22.73 7.36 1.25
CA ALA A 233 23.17 8.57 0.54
C ALA A 233 21.98 9.49 0.31
N GLU A 234 22.05 10.73 0.80
CA GLU A 234 21.03 11.77 0.58
C GLU A 234 21.33 12.47 -0.75
N ALA A 235 20.42 12.41 -1.71
CA ALA A 235 20.52 13.23 -2.92
C ALA A 235 20.26 14.71 -2.58
N ARG A 236 20.78 15.63 -3.42
CA ARG A 236 20.64 17.09 -3.19
C ARG A 236 19.19 17.53 -3.19
N ASP A 237 18.39 16.99 -4.07
CA ASP A 237 16.96 17.22 -4.23
C ASP A 237 16.28 16.00 -4.86
N GLU A 238 14.96 16.02 -4.97
CA GLU A 238 14.16 14.94 -5.52
C GLU A 238 14.52 14.65 -6.99
N ASN A 239 14.74 15.68 -7.79
CA ASN A 239 15.06 15.54 -9.22
C ASN A 239 16.47 14.93 -9.43
N SER A 240 17.36 15.15 -8.47
CA SER A 240 18.72 14.60 -8.49
C SER A 240 18.80 13.11 -8.08
N THR A 241 17.72 12.53 -7.54
CA THR A 241 17.73 11.15 -7.01
C THR A 241 18.10 10.13 -8.11
N SER A 242 17.52 10.25 -9.30
CA SER A 242 17.82 9.35 -10.43
C SER A 242 19.27 9.52 -10.94
N ALA A 243 19.75 10.76 -10.99
CA ALA A 243 21.13 11.05 -11.37
C ALA A 243 22.12 10.51 -10.32
N ALA A 244 21.83 10.72 -9.02
CA ALA A 244 22.64 10.17 -7.93
C ALA A 244 22.69 8.63 -7.97
N LYS A 245 21.56 7.98 -8.18
CA LYS A 245 21.48 6.52 -8.34
C LYS A 245 22.38 6.03 -9.49
N PHE A 246 22.30 6.67 -10.64
CA PHE A 246 23.12 6.32 -11.80
C PHE A 246 24.61 6.55 -11.54
N GLN A 247 24.98 7.71 -10.98
CA GLN A 247 26.36 8.07 -10.67
C GLN A 247 26.97 7.12 -9.61
N ILE A 248 26.23 6.81 -8.52
CA ILE A 248 26.67 5.85 -7.51
C ILE A 248 26.89 4.48 -8.15
N SER A 249 25.95 4.00 -8.97
CA SER A 249 26.07 2.69 -9.62
C SER A 249 27.31 2.61 -10.51
N ASN A 250 27.57 3.65 -11.32
CA ASN A 250 28.75 3.68 -12.19
C ASN A 250 30.06 3.77 -11.41
N LEU A 251 30.10 4.57 -10.34
CA LEU A 251 31.26 4.69 -9.48
C LEU A 251 31.61 3.34 -8.83
N LEU A 252 30.62 2.66 -8.26
CA LEU A 252 30.82 1.37 -7.62
C LEU A 252 31.20 0.27 -8.62
N ARG A 253 30.58 0.21 -9.81
CA ARG A 253 30.99 -0.71 -10.88
C ARG A 253 32.46 -0.55 -11.25
N GLN A 254 32.93 0.69 -11.37
CA GLN A 254 34.32 1.00 -11.67
C GLN A 254 35.26 0.57 -10.52
N ARG A 255 34.89 0.87 -9.27
CA ARG A 255 35.70 0.54 -8.08
C ARG A 255 35.78 -0.97 -7.83
N HIS A 256 34.66 -1.68 -7.98
CA HIS A 256 34.57 -3.12 -7.79
C HIS A 256 35.01 -3.91 -9.05
N ARG A 257 35.38 -3.22 -10.15
CA ARG A 257 35.79 -3.82 -11.43
C ARG A 257 34.76 -4.81 -12.00
N ILE A 258 33.50 -4.46 -11.88
CA ILE A 258 32.38 -5.31 -12.30
C ILE A 258 32.27 -5.27 -13.83
N LEU A 259 32.29 -6.47 -14.44
CA LEU A 259 32.15 -6.63 -15.90
C LEU A 259 30.75 -7.15 -16.32
N ARG A 260 29.98 -7.73 -15.43
CA ARG A 260 28.66 -8.31 -15.70
C ARG A 260 27.66 -7.91 -14.64
N ASP A 261 27.42 -8.77 -13.65
CA ASP A 261 26.37 -8.57 -12.66
C ASP A 261 26.89 -7.76 -11.47
N ASP A 262 26.10 -6.77 -11.02
CA ASP A 262 26.44 -5.94 -9.87
C ASP A 262 26.47 -6.77 -8.58
N ASP A 263 27.46 -6.54 -7.72
CA ASP A 263 27.58 -7.12 -6.39
C ASP A 263 26.97 -6.24 -5.29
N PHE A 264 26.26 -5.19 -5.70
CA PHE A 264 25.51 -4.26 -4.87
C PHE A 264 24.17 -3.92 -5.53
N ALA A 265 23.26 -3.29 -4.78
CA ALA A 265 22.04 -2.71 -5.32
C ALA A 265 21.85 -1.29 -4.75
N VAL A 266 21.54 -0.33 -5.61
CA VAL A 266 21.16 1.04 -5.23
C VAL A 266 19.64 1.15 -5.31
N ARG A 267 19.00 1.38 -4.17
CA ARG A 267 17.54 1.45 -4.03
C ARG A 267 17.11 2.83 -3.59
N SER A 268 16.10 3.36 -4.23
CA SER A 268 15.43 4.59 -3.83
C SER A 268 14.10 4.30 -3.13
N GLN A 269 13.57 5.30 -2.46
CA GLN A 269 12.21 5.28 -1.95
C GLN A 269 11.20 5.04 -3.08
N GLN A 270 11.43 5.66 -4.25
CA GLN A 270 10.59 5.50 -5.44
C GLN A 270 10.57 4.06 -5.95
N ASP A 271 11.69 3.32 -5.89
CA ASP A 271 11.74 1.90 -6.27
C ASP A 271 10.81 1.07 -5.37
N ALA A 272 10.81 1.36 -4.06
CA ALA A 272 9.94 0.67 -3.11
C ALA A 272 8.46 0.96 -3.39
N LEU A 273 8.10 2.22 -3.64
CA LEU A 273 6.73 2.61 -4.04
C LEU A 273 6.32 1.94 -5.35
N THR A 274 7.21 1.86 -6.33
CA THR A 274 6.95 1.19 -7.61
C THR A 274 6.66 -0.31 -7.41
N ILE A 275 7.41 -0.98 -6.54
CA ILE A 275 7.16 -2.39 -6.20
C ILE A 275 5.79 -2.56 -5.56
N VAL A 276 5.45 -1.73 -4.55
CA VAL A 276 4.12 -1.76 -3.91
C VAL A 276 3.02 -1.48 -4.95
N GLY A 277 3.21 -0.46 -5.80
CA GLY A 277 2.27 -0.14 -6.89
C GLY A 277 2.08 -1.29 -7.89
N THR A 278 3.14 -1.99 -8.26
CA THR A 278 3.07 -3.14 -9.17
C THR A 278 2.31 -4.30 -8.53
N ILE A 279 2.60 -4.62 -7.27
CA ILE A 279 1.91 -5.69 -6.53
C ILE A 279 0.43 -5.35 -6.36
N THR A 280 0.12 -4.15 -5.88
CA THR A 280 -1.28 -3.72 -5.69
C THR A 280 -2.03 -3.61 -7.01
N GLY A 281 -1.38 -3.15 -8.08
CA GLY A 281 -1.92 -3.11 -9.44
C GLY A 281 -2.26 -4.51 -9.97
N GLY A 282 -1.36 -5.48 -9.81
CA GLY A 282 -1.59 -6.88 -10.18
C GLY A 282 -2.76 -7.51 -9.42
N LEU A 283 -2.81 -7.29 -8.09
CA LEU A 283 -3.94 -7.74 -7.28
C LEU A 283 -5.26 -7.07 -7.70
N THR A 284 -5.21 -5.76 -8.00
CA THR A 284 -6.38 -5.01 -8.48
C THR A 284 -6.91 -5.56 -9.80
N LEU A 285 -6.04 -5.92 -10.73
CA LEU A 285 -6.41 -6.51 -12.00
C LEU A 285 -7.04 -7.90 -11.81
N MET A 286 -6.42 -8.75 -10.99
CA MET A 286 -6.91 -10.11 -10.73
C MET A 286 -8.30 -10.11 -10.06
N LEU A 287 -8.46 -9.33 -9.00
CA LEU A 287 -9.73 -9.26 -8.27
C LEU A 287 -10.77 -8.44 -9.03
N GLY A 288 -10.33 -7.46 -9.83
CA GLY A 288 -11.19 -6.73 -10.77
C GLY A 288 -11.80 -7.64 -11.83
N ALA A 289 -11.03 -8.63 -12.32
CA ALA A 289 -11.55 -9.67 -13.22
C ALA A 289 -12.62 -10.53 -12.52
N ILE A 290 -12.39 -10.94 -11.27
CA ILE A 290 -13.37 -11.70 -10.47
C ILE A 290 -14.64 -10.86 -10.25
N GLY A 291 -14.48 -9.59 -9.87
CA GLY A 291 -15.60 -8.64 -9.73
C GLY A 291 -16.36 -8.45 -11.04
N GLY A 292 -15.64 -8.36 -12.16
CA GLY A 292 -16.21 -8.28 -13.52
C GLY A 292 -17.06 -9.51 -13.88
N VAL A 293 -16.57 -10.71 -13.60
CA VAL A 293 -17.35 -11.95 -13.78
C VAL A 293 -18.60 -11.93 -12.89
N SER A 294 -18.47 -11.53 -11.62
CA SER A 294 -19.60 -11.43 -10.71
C SER A 294 -20.66 -10.43 -11.20
N LEU A 295 -20.23 -9.29 -11.74
CA LEU A 295 -21.09 -8.29 -12.35
C LEU A 295 -21.79 -8.80 -13.62
N LEU A 296 -21.10 -9.58 -14.46
CA LEU A 296 -21.70 -10.22 -15.63
C LEU A 296 -22.77 -11.23 -15.22
N VAL A 297 -22.51 -12.08 -14.23
CA VAL A 297 -23.48 -13.03 -13.68
C VAL A 297 -24.69 -12.28 -13.10
N GLY A 298 -24.48 -11.20 -12.34
CA GLY A 298 -25.54 -10.31 -11.85
C GLY A 298 -26.35 -9.69 -12.97
N GLY A 299 -25.68 -9.25 -14.06
CA GLY A 299 -26.33 -8.69 -15.27
C GLY A 299 -27.21 -9.73 -15.99
N ILE A 300 -26.74 -10.98 -16.16
CA ILE A 300 -27.56 -12.07 -16.70
C ILE A 300 -28.75 -12.35 -15.80
N GLY A 301 -28.54 -12.26 -14.49
CA GLY A 301 -29.64 -12.37 -13.51
C GLY A 301 -30.70 -11.27 -13.71
N ILE A 302 -30.29 -10.00 -13.89
CA ILE A 302 -31.24 -8.91 -14.24
C ILE A 302 -32.00 -9.23 -15.52
N MET A 303 -31.30 -9.67 -16.57
CA MET A 303 -31.93 -10.03 -17.83
C MET A 303 -33.01 -11.10 -17.63
N ASN A 304 -32.73 -12.16 -16.86
CA ASN A 304 -33.67 -13.24 -16.58
C ASN A 304 -34.89 -12.75 -15.81
N ILE A 305 -34.70 -11.91 -14.76
CA ILE A 305 -35.82 -11.32 -14.02
C ILE A 305 -36.70 -10.48 -14.94
N MET A 306 -36.07 -9.63 -15.74
CA MET A 306 -36.78 -8.74 -16.64
C MET A 306 -37.58 -9.52 -17.71
N LEU A 307 -37.03 -10.65 -18.23
CA LEU A 307 -37.76 -11.50 -19.17
C LEU A 307 -39.01 -12.12 -18.52
N VAL A 308 -38.87 -12.61 -17.27
CA VAL A 308 -40.03 -13.12 -16.52
C VAL A 308 -41.04 -12.02 -16.22
N SER A 309 -40.57 -10.85 -15.77
CA SER A 309 -41.44 -9.68 -15.50
C SER A 309 -42.23 -9.25 -16.75
N VAL A 310 -41.58 -9.29 -17.92
CA VAL A 310 -42.26 -9.02 -19.21
C VAL A 310 -43.35 -10.05 -19.48
N SER A 311 -43.10 -11.34 -19.23
CA SER A 311 -44.07 -12.41 -19.43
C SER A 311 -45.24 -12.33 -18.43
N GLU A 312 -44.99 -12.03 -17.17
CA GLU A 312 -46.00 -11.86 -16.12
C GLU A 312 -46.90 -10.61 -16.37
N ARG A 313 -46.36 -9.58 -17.08
CA ARG A 313 -47.05 -8.34 -17.37
C ARG A 313 -47.51 -8.21 -18.81
N THR A 314 -47.57 -9.32 -19.56
CA THR A 314 -47.91 -9.30 -21.01
C THR A 314 -49.25 -8.62 -21.27
N GLU A 315 -50.30 -8.89 -20.48
CA GLU A 315 -51.62 -8.26 -20.59
C GLU A 315 -51.58 -6.75 -20.32
N GLU A 316 -50.87 -6.36 -19.27
CA GLU A 316 -50.74 -4.91 -18.93
C GLU A 316 -50.04 -4.13 -20.05
N ILE A 317 -48.97 -4.70 -20.64
CA ILE A 317 -48.25 -4.12 -21.77
C ILE A 317 -49.16 -4.07 -23.00
N GLY A 318 -49.94 -5.13 -23.28
CA GLY A 318 -50.91 -5.20 -24.36
C GLY A 318 -52.00 -4.14 -24.23
N LEU A 319 -52.55 -3.99 -23.05
CA LEU A 319 -53.59 -2.97 -22.75
C LEU A 319 -53.05 -1.56 -22.94
N ARG A 320 -51.84 -1.25 -22.42
CA ARG A 320 -51.20 0.07 -22.62
C ARG A 320 -50.99 0.38 -24.09
N LYS A 321 -50.56 -0.56 -24.88
CA LYS A 321 -50.35 -0.42 -26.31
C LYS A 321 -51.68 -0.27 -27.06
N ALA A 322 -52.72 -1.01 -26.68
CA ALA A 322 -54.09 -0.83 -27.23
C ALA A 322 -54.65 0.57 -26.95
N LEU A 323 -54.32 1.17 -25.80
CA LEU A 323 -54.65 2.54 -25.41
C LEU A 323 -53.76 3.62 -26.06
N GLY A 324 -52.79 3.23 -26.94
CA GLY A 324 -51.98 4.14 -27.73
C GLY A 324 -50.58 4.43 -27.24
N ALA A 325 -50.03 3.65 -26.26
CA ALA A 325 -48.66 3.77 -25.85
C ALA A 325 -47.72 3.35 -27.00
N ARG A 326 -46.67 4.16 -27.23
CA ARG A 326 -45.66 3.87 -28.25
C ARG A 326 -44.70 2.77 -27.76
N SER A 327 -44.14 2.00 -28.68
CA SER A 327 -43.12 1.00 -28.38
C SER A 327 -41.88 1.62 -27.69
N SER A 328 -41.58 2.90 -27.98
CA SER A 328 -40.51 3.67 -27.31
C SER A 328 -40.78 3.92 -25.82
N ASP A 329 -42.06 4.07 -25.45
CA ASP A 329 -42.42 4.36 -24.05
C ASP A 329 -42.29 3.11 -23.20
N VAL A 330 -42.71 1.96 -23.73
CA VAL A 330 -42.51 0.65 -23.13
C VAL A 330 -41.00 0.33 -23.00
N LEU A 331 -40.23 0.59 -24.07
CA LEU A 331 -38.77 0.38 -24.04
C LEU A 331 -38.10 1.21 -22.93
N ARG A 332 -38.40 2.51 -22.87
CA ARG A 332 -37.84 3.41 -21.85
C ARG A 332 -38.20 2.96 -20.44
N GLN A 333 -39.45 2.56 -20.20
CA GLN A 333 -39.91 2.08 -18.91
C GLN A 333 -39.07 0.91 -18.42
N PHE A 334 -38.90 -0.15 -19.21
CA PHE A 334 -38.13 -1.32 -18.83
C PHE A 334 -36.62 -1.05 -18.71
N LEU A 335 -36.04 -0.14 -19.50
CA LEU A 335 -34.66 0.32 -19.35
C LEU A 335 -34.47 1.09 -18.05
N VAL A 336 -35.36 1.96 -17.66
CA VAL A 336 -35.30 2.67 -16.37
C VAL A 336 -35.43 1.68 -15.21
N GLU A 337 -36.32 0.68 -15.32
CA GLU A 337 -36.49 -0.37 -14.32
C GLU A 337 -35.19 -1.17 -14.11
N SER A 338 -34.51 -1.59 -15.18
CA SER A 338 -33.24 -2.29 -15.09
C SER A 338 -32.12 -1.42 -14.54
N LEU A 339 -32.10 -0.11 -14.90
CA LEU A 339 -31.14 0.87 -14.37
C LEU A 339 -31.32 1.07 -12.86
N VAL A 340 -32.56 1.20 -12.39
CA VAL A 340 -32.89 1.37 -10.97
C VAL A 340 -32.46 0.13 -10.18
N LEU A 341 -32.77 -1.08 -10.67
CA LEU A 341 -32.40 -2.34 -10.05
C LEU A 341 -30.87 -2.48 -9.90
N SER A 342 -30.14 -2.23 -10.98
CA SER A 342 -28.69 -2.34 -10.97
C SER A 342 -28.03 -1.26 -10.13
N SER A 343 -28.53 -0.03 -10.16
CA SER A 343 -28.01 1.08 -9.35
C SER A 343 -28.25 0.84 -7.84
N LEU A 344 -29.41 0.31 -7.46
CA LEU A 344 -29.69 -0.09 -6.07
C LEU A 344 -28.72 -1.19 -5.61
N GLY A 345 -28.52 -2.23 -6.43
CA GLY A 345 -27.49 -3.24 -6.16
C GLY A 345 -26.09 -2.64 -6.03
N GLY A 346 -25.78 -1.67 -6.89
CA GLY A 346 -24.52 -0.92 -6.85
C GLY A 346 -24.33 -0.12 -5.56
N VAL A 347 -25.35 0.60 -5.11
CA VAL A 347 -25.32 1.38 -3.85
C VAL A 347 -25.19 0.46 -2.64
N ILE A 348 -25.96 -0.63 -2.59
CA ILE A 348 -25.88 -1.62 -1.49
C ILE A 348 -24.49 -2.27 -1.50
N GLY A 349 -23.97 -2.67 -2.66
CA GLY A 349 -22.62 -3.24 -2.80
C GLY A 349 -21.54 -2.25 -2.36
N THR A 350 -21.71 -0.98 -2.68
CA THR A 350 -20.82 0.11 -2.20
C THR A 350 -20.84 0.21 -0.67
N ALA A 351 -22.03 0.18 -0.05
CA ALA A 351 -22.17 0.23 1.41
C ALA A 351 -21.53 -0.99 2.09
N VAL A 352 -21.72 -2.20 1.54
CA VAL A 352 -21.10 -3.42 2.03
C VAL A 352 -19.58 -3.36 1.88
N GLY A 353 -19.06 -2.92 0.72
CA GLY A 353 -17.63 -2.75 0.47
C GLY A 353 -17.01 -1.72 1.42
N TYR A 354 -17.69 -0.61 1.68
CA TYR A 354 -17.25 0.38 2.66
C TYR A 354 -17.19 -0.20 4.08
N GLY A 355 -18.21 -0.96 4.47
CA GLY A 355 -18.23 -1.66 5.76
C GLY A 355 -17.08 -2.67 5.89
N ALA A 356 -16.78 -3.41 4.82
CA ALA A 356 -15.65 -4.35 4.80
C ALA A 356 -14.30 -3.62 4.99
N ILE A 357 -14.09 -2.47 4.30
CA ILE A 357 -12.86 -1.68 4.46
C ILE A 357 -12.77 -1.08 5.87
N ALA A 358 -13.88 -0.59 6.42
CA ALA A 358 -13.91 -0.08 7.79
C ALA A 358 -13.54 -1.18 8.80
N ALA A 359 -14.02 -2.41 8.58
CA ALA A 359 -13.63 -3.55 9.40
C ALA A 359 -12.12 -3.86 9.26
N VAL A 360 -11.57 -3.87 8.04
CA VAL A 360 -10.13 -4.04 7.82
C VAL A 360 -9.34 -2.95 8.54
N ALA A 361 -9.73 -1.68 8.43
CA ALA A 361 -9.06 -0.57 9.10
C ALA A 361 -9.12 -0.65 10.64
N PHE A 362 -10.17 -1.29 11.18
CA PHE A 362 -10.28 -1.51 12.63
C PHE A 362 -9.31 -2.59 13.15
N PHE A 363 -9.10 -3.66 12.36
CA PHE A 363 -8.23 -4.78 12.75
C PHE A 363 -6.78 -4.65 12.26
N THR A 364 -6.48 -3.70 11.38
CA THR A 364 -5.15 -3.52 10.77
C THR A 364 -4.74 -2.04 10.76
N PRO A 365 -3.45 -1.72 10.72
CA PRO A 365 -2.97 -0.33 10.60
C PRO A 365 -3.18 0.28 9.20
N LEU A 366 -3.97 -0.35 8.33
CA LEU A 366 -4.22 0.16 6.98
C LEU A 366 -5.22 1.32 7.02
N PRO A 367 -4.86 2.52 6.57
CA PRO A 367 -5.79 3.64 6.51
C PRO A 367 -6.90 3.36 5.49
N ALA A 368 -8.16 3.47 5.91
CA ALA A 368 -9.28 3.36 5.00
C ALA A 368 -9.28 4.54 4.01
N ALA A 369 -9.13 4.26 2.72
CA ALA A 369 -9.07 5.31 1.69
C ALA A 369 -10.00 4.99 0.52
N ILE A 370 -11.23 5.54 0.58
CA ILE A 370 -12.17 5.50 -0.55
C ILE A 370 -12.47 6.93 -0.98
N GLY A 371 -12.15 7.25 -2.21
CA GLY A 371 -12.51 8.53 -2.81
C GLY A 371 -13.91 8.51 -3.40
N VAL A 372 -14.61 9.64 -3.36
CA VAL A 372 -15.91 9.85 -4.04
C VAL A 372 -15.88 9.40 -5.52
N PRO A 373 -14.78 9.64 -6.29
CA PRO A 373 -14.71 9.16 -7.68
C PRO A 373 -14.86 7.65 -7.82
N THR A 374 -14.32 6.86 -6.87
CA THR A 374 -14.44 5.40 -6.89
C THR A 374 -15.89 4.95 -6.70
N VAL A 375 -16.62 5.59 -5.79
CA VAL A 375 -18.05 5.32 -5.55
C VAL A 375 -18.87 5.63 -6.81
N LEU A 376 -18.66 6.78 -7.42
CA LEU A 376 -19.37 7.18 -8.63
C LEU A 376 -19.07 6.23 -9.80
N LEU A 377 -17.84 5.80 -9.94
CA LEU A 377 -17.42 4.87 -10.99
C LEU A 377 -18.08 3.50 -10.82
N THR A 378 -18.09 2.96 -9.60
CA THR A 378 -18.67 1.63 -9.34
C THR A 378 -20.20 1.61 -9.49
N VAL A 379 -20.90 2.63 -9.01
CA VAL A 379 -22.35 2.77 -9.19
C VAL A 379 -22.69 3.01 -10.67
N GLY A 380 -21.91 3.85 -11.36
CA GLY A 380 -22.05 4.09 -12.79
C GLY A 380 -21.84 2.83 -13.64
N LEU A 381 -20.81 2.04 -13.30
CA LEU A 381 -20.55 0.75 -13.95
C LEU A 381 -21.70 -0.23 -13.75
N SER A 382 -22.25 -0.32 -12.54
CA SER A 382 -23.42 -1.16 -12.25
C SER A 382 -24.65 -0.73 -13.05
N GLY A 383 -24.90 0.58 -13.15
CA GLY A 383 -25.97 1.13 -13.97
C GLY A 383 -25.80 0.79 -15.45
N SER A 384 -24.57 0.91 -15.97
CA SER A 384 -24.24 0.55 -17.36
C SER A 384 -24.48 -0.94 -17.64
N ILE A 385 -24.12 -1.82 -16.72
CA ILE A 385 -24.40 -3.26 -16.83
C ILE A 385 -25.90 -3.53 -16.82
N GLY A 386 -26.65 -2.88 -15.92
CA GLY A 386 -28.11 -2.99 -15.90
C GLY A 386 -28.76 -2.53 -17.20
N LEU A 387 -28.31 -1.43 -17.77
CA LEU A 387 -28.78 -0.97 -19.08
C LEU A 387 -28.44 -1.98 -20.17
N PHE A 388 -27.21 -2.48 -20.24
CA PHE A 388 -26.77 -3.41 -21.28
C PHE A 388 -27.60 -4.70 -21.27
N PHE A 389 -27.72 -5.33 -20.12
CA PHE A 389 -28.52 -6.56 -19.98
C PHE A 389 -30.02 -6.33 -20.00
N GLY A 390 -30.50 -5.12 -19.70
CA GLY A 390 -31.90 -4.70 -19.78
C GLY A 390 -32.42 -4.46 -21.19
N VAL A 391 -31.52 -4.22 -22.20
CA VAL A 391 -31.92 -3.92 -23.57
C VAL A 391 -32.71 -5.06 -24.21
N VAL A 392 -32.29 -6.31 -24.04
CA VAL A 392 -32.93 -7.47 -24.67
C VAL A 392 -34.38 -7.65 -24.17
N PRO A 393 -34.64 -7.74 -22.85
CA PRO A 393 -36.03 -7.85 -22.35
C PRO A 393 -36.87 -6.62 -22.67
N ALA A 394 -36.30 -5.41 -22.58
CA ALA A 394 -37.02 -4.19 -22.91
C ALA A 394 -37.44 -4.14 -24.39
N ARG A 395 -36.59 -4.55 -25.31
CA ARG A 395 -36.93 -4.68 -26.73
C ARG A 395 -38.01 -5.74 -26.97
N ARG A 396 -38.00 -6.86 -26.21
CA ARG A 396 -39.01 -7.91 -26.31
C ARG A 396 -40.37 -7.38 -25.86
N ALA A 397 -40.43 -6.68 -24.75
CA ALA A 397 -41.65 -6.01 -24.27
C ALA A 397 -42.18 -4.97 -25.27
N ALA A 398 -41.29 -4.15 -25.82
CA ALA A 398 -41.65 -3.12 -26.82
C ALA A 398 -42.18 -3.69 -28.14
N ARG A 399 -41.88 -4.93 -28.48
CA ARG A 399 -42.32 -5.61 -29.73
C ARG A 399 -43.57 -6.47 -29.56
N LEU A 400 -44.14 -6.60 -28.36
CA LEU A 400 -45.35 -7.35 -28.12
C LEU A 400 -46.52 -6.80 -28.96
N ASP A 401 -47.25 -7.67 -29.65
CA ASP A 401 -48.47 -7.30 -30.37
C ASP A 401 -49.63 -7.22 -29.36
N PRO A 402 -50.37 -6.07 -29.33
CA PRO A 402 -51.50 -5.91 -28.43
C PRO A 402 -52.59 -6.98 -28.58
N ILE A 403 -52.85 -7.45 -29.81
CA ILE A 403 -53.89 -8.45 -30.09
C ILE A 403 -53.50 -9.82 -29.51
N THR A 404 -52.28 -10.24 -29.75
CA THR A 404 -51.75 -11.52 -29.22
C THR A 404 -51.59 -11.48 -27.69
N ALA A 405 -51.20 -10.34 -27.11
CA ALA A 405 -51.06 -10.16 -25.67
C ALA A 405 -52.40 -10.23 -24.90
N LEU A 406 -53.50 -9.78 -25.50
CA LEU A 406 -54.84 -9.82 -24.91
C LEU A 406 -55.58 -11.13 -25.19
N ARG A 407 -55.12 -11.94 -26.17
CA ARG A 407 -55.73 -13.23 -26.55
C ARG A 407 -55.14 -14.43 -25.83
N SER A 408 -54.13 -14.25 -25.03
CA SER A 408 -53.43 -15.32 -24.28
C SER A 408 -54.17 -15.77 -22.99
N LEU A 409 -55.47 -15.54 -22.92
CA LEU A 409 -56.39 -16.01 -21.89
C LEU A 409 -56.86 -17.43 -22.24
#